data_c21a8b8b34a48d6475dd2c70f581c854
#
_entry.id   c21a8b8b34a48d6475dd2c70f581c854
#
_cell.length_a   1.000
_cell.length_b   1.000
_cell.length_c   1.000
_cell.angle_alpha   90.00
_cell.angle_beta   90.00
_cell.angle_gamma   90.00
#
_symmetry.space_group_name_H-M   'P 1'
#
loop_
_entity.id
_entity.type
_entity.pdbx_description
1 polymer ?
#
loop_
_entity_poly.entity_id
_entity_poly.type
_entity_poly.pdbx_seq_one_letter_code
_entity_poly.pdbx_strand_id
1 'polypeptide(L)'
;TSPFTLSAVLSIFDRNKFYLKNTAVVEQMARINTLVFDKTGTITAPEGFKISFEGDLNFEEKCLISSLARNSGHPLSREMVKWIKINEYFPVNSYKEIPGKGIEGIVKNKLVRIGSASFLNINSVKTDTGTVYIQIDDHYAGYFSFRQRWRPGLKELFGKLSKSLGMHLLSGDQDTEREFLLPAFPWEDQMHFKQSPQNKLDYIKSLQQNNKMVMMLGDGLNDAGALKQSDLGIAVTDNINNFSPGCDAILDGAGFEKLPRFIKQAKDAVKVIHISFGISLTYNVIGLFFAVQGLLSPLFAAILMPLSTVTIISFTSIATHLFARKNKLT
;
A
#
# COMPACT_ATOMS: atom_id res chain seq x y z
N THR A 1 -17.95 6.52 -26.62
CA THR A 1 -16.46 6.36 -26.77
C THR A 1 -15.76 6.24 -25.43
N SER A 2 -15.98 7.17 -24.50
CA SER A 2 -15.39 7.13 -23.15
C SER A 2 -15.64 5.80 -22.41
N PRO A 3 -16.86 5.22 -22.36
CA PRO A 3 -17.08 3.96 -21.65
C PRO A 3 -16.24 2.78 -22.14
N PHE A 4 -16.00 2.67 -23.45
CA PHE A 4 -15.20 1.56 -24.00
C PHE A 4 -13.74 1.64 -23.58
N THR A 5 -13.14 2.84 -23.65
CA THR A 5 -11.75 3.06 -23.20
C THR A 5 -11.61 2.76 -21.72
N LEU A 6 -12.51 3.30 -20.90
CA LEU A 6 -12.46 3.15 -19.43
C LEU A 6 -12.71 1.69 -19.01
N SER A 7 -13.65 1.00 -19.66
CA SER A 7 -13.89 -0.44 -19.40
C SER A 7 -12.70 -1.31 -19.78
N ALA A 8 -12.01 -0.99 -20.88
CA ALA A 8 -10.77 -1.69 -21.25
C ALA A 8 -9.67 -1.49 -20.21
N VAL A 9 -9.53 -0.26 -19.67
CA VAL A 9 -8.56 0.02 -18.61
C VAL A 9 -8.91 -0.74 -17.32
N LEU A 10 -10.20 -0.78 -16.91
CA LEU A 10 -10.64 -1.59 -15.78
C LEU A 10 -10.22 -3.04 -15.93
N SER A 11 -10.48 -3.65 -17.10
CA SER A 11 -10.10 -5.04 -17.36
C SER A 11 -8.58 -5.26 -17.30
N ILE A 12 -7.78 -4.29 -17.77
CA ILE A 12 -6.31 -4.35 -17.69
C ILE A 12 -5.85 -4.27 -16.23
N PHE A 13 -6.45 -3.40 -15.43
CA PHE A 13 -6.09 -3.23 -14.02
C PHE A 13 -6.48 -4.46 -13.20
N ASP A 14 -7.67 -5.00 -13.43
CA ASP A 14 -8.17 -6.21 -12.78
C ASP A 14 -7.23 -7.41 -12.99
N ARG A 15 -6.78 -7.64 -14.23
CA ARG A 15 -5.76 -8.67 -14.54
C ARG A 15 -4.44 -8.47 -13.82
N ASN A 16 -4.13 -7.23 -13.43
CA ASN A 16 -2.95 -6.87 -12.66
C ASN A 16 -3.23 -6.76 -11.15
N LYS A 17 -4.38 -7.29 -10.68
CA LYS A 17 -4.80 -7.30 -9.28
C LYS A 17 -4.96 -5.89 -8.68
N PHE A 18 -5.44 -4.97 -9.50
CA PHE A 18 -5.83 -3.63 -9.10
C PHE A 18 -7.31 -3.42 -9.44
N TYR A 19 -8.15 -3.49 -8.43
CA TYR A 19 -9.61 -3.52 -8.53
C TYR A 19 -10.18 -2.13 -8.28
N LEU A 20 -10.81 -1.55 -9.29
CA LEU A 20 -11.44 -0.24 -9.18
C LEU A 20 -12.95 -0.38 -8.98
N LYS A 21 -13.52 0.48 -8.16
CA LYS A 21 -14.96 0.50 -7.86
C LYS A 21 -15.82 0.79 -9.10
N ASN A 22 -15.36 1.66 -9.98
CA ASN A 22 -16.04 2.03 -11.22
C ASN A 22 -15.07 2.73 -12.19
N THR A 23 -15.55 3.06 -13.38
CA THR A 23 -14.75 3.70 -14.42
C THR A 23 -14.32 5.12 -14.10
N ALA A 24 -15.06 5.88 -13.28
CA ALA A 24 -14.71 7.25 -12.93
C ALA A 24 -13.39 7.33 -12.15
N VAL A 25 -13.03 6.26 -11.43
CA VAL A 25 -11.75 6.15 -10.70
C VAL A 25 -10.55 6.30 -11.64
N VAL A 26 -10.64 5.85 -12.89
CA VAL A 26 -9.58 6.01 -13.89
C VAL A 26 -9.36 7.50 -14.21
N GLU A 27 -10.46 8.26 -14.37
CA GLU A 27 -10.38 9.70 -14.65
C GLU A 27 -9.86 10.48 -13.44
N GLN A 28 -10.31 10.12 -12.22
CA GLN A 28 -9.77 10.68 -10.98
C GLN A 28 -8.27 10.43 -10.88
N MET A 29 -7.82 9.19 -11.09
CA MET A 29 -6.42 8.81 -11.05
C MET A 29 -5.55 9.62 -12.04
N ALA A 30 -6.08 9.95 -13.22
CA ALA A 30 -5.36 10.74 -14.21
C ALA A 30 -5.11 12.20 -13.76
N ARG A 31 -5.96 12.73 -12.88
CA ARG A 31 -5.91 14.12 -12.38
C ARG A 31 -5.06 14.30 -11.12
N ILE A 32 -4.69 13.21 -10.45
CA ILE A 32 -3.91 13.25 -9.21
C ILE A 32 -2.58 13.96 -9.42
N ASN A 33 -2.24 14.82 -8.47
CA ASN A 33 -0.97 15.53 -8.41
C ASN A 33 -0.20 15.33 -7.10
N THR A 34 -0.83 14.71 -6.08
CA THR A 34 -0.26 14.49 -4.75
C THR A 34 -0.58 13.09 -4.27
N LEU A 35 0.44 12.39 -3.76
CA LEU A 35 0.32 11.06 -3.17
C LEU A 35 0.57 11.15 -1.66
N VAL A 36 -0.29 10.49 -0.90
CA VAL A 36 -0.14 10.34 0.54
C VAL A 36 -0.11 8.84 0.84
N PHE A 37 0.96 8.39 1.46
CA PHE A 37 1.14 6.99 1.87
C PHE A 37 0.92 6.86 3.37
N ASP A 38 0.11 5.92 3.78
CA ASP A 38 0.24 5.37 5.13
C ASP A 38 1.48 4.48 5.20
N LYS A 39 2.10 4.38 6.38
CA LYS A 39 3.27 3.53 6.58
C LYS A 39 2.88 2.07 6.74
N THR A 40 2.07 1.79 7.75
CA THR A 40 1.84 0.44 8.28
C THR A 40 0.85 -0.32 7.42
N GLY A 41 1.23 -1.54 6.97
CA GLY A 41 0.41 -2.34 6.06
C GLY A 41 0.36 -1.84 4.61
N THR A 42 0.88 -0.64 4.33
CA THR A 42 0.89 -0.02 2.99
C THR A 42 2.26 -0.08 2.35
N ILE A 43 3.24 0.69 2.86
CA ILE A 43 4.63 0.61 2.38
C ILE A 43 5.42 -0.47 3.10
N THR A 44 4.93 -0.94 4.27
CA THR A 44 5.44 -2.14 4.94
C THR A 44 4.60 -3.35 4.55
N ALA A 45 5.24 -4.52 4.50
CA ALA A 45 4.53 -5.78 4.32
C ALA A 45 3.78 -6.13 5.64
N PRO A 46 2.52 -6.59 5.58
CA PRO A 46 1.75 -6.94 6.78
C PRO A 46 2.30 -8.18 7.48
N GLU A 47 3.00 -9.04 6.76
CA GLU A 47 3.61 -10.24 7.32
C GLU A 47 5.14 -10.18 7.18
N GLY A 48 5.80 -10.47 8.30
CA GLY A 48 7.24 -10.67 8.37
C GLY A 48 8.00 -9.48 8.91
N PHE A 49 8.58 -9.72 10.06
CA PHE A 49 9.63 -8.87 10.60
C PHE A 49 10.99 -9.34 10.07
N LYS A 50 11.90 -8.42 9.84
CA LYS A 50 13.33 -8.74 9.83
C LYS A 50 13.73 -8.90 11.27
N ILE A 51 13.91 -10.14 11.68
CA ILE A 51 14.26 -10.49 13.07
C ILE A 51 15.75 -10.70 13.14
N SER A 52 16.39 -10.07 14.11
CA SER A 52 17.75 -10.34 14.53
C SER A 52 17.79 -10.53 16.04
N PHE A 53 18.71 -11.35 16.50
CA PHE A 53 19.01 -11.51 17.91
C PHE A 53 20.42 -10.99 18.18
N GLU A 54 20.55 -10.16 19.19
CA GLU A 54 21.85 -9.72 19.72
C GLU A 54 22.08 -10.35 21.09
N GLY A 55 23.10 -11.18 21.17
CA GLY A 55 23.48 -12.04 22.28
C GLY A 55 23.93 -13.41 21.77
N ASP A 56 24.22 -14.30 22.66
CA ASP A 56 24.53 -15.69 22.34
C ASP A 56 23.55 -16.62 23.08
N LEU A 57 22.88 -17.49 22.36
CA LEU A 57 21.91 -18.43 22.90
C LEU A 57 22.35 -19.87 22.59
N ASN A 58 22.56 -20.63 23.62
CA ASN A 58 22.75 -22.05 23.48
C ASN A 58 21.43 -22.77 23.15
N PHE A 59 21.51 -24.07 22.86
CA PHE A 59 20.33 -24.85 22.47
C PHE A 59 19.28 -24.92 23.59
N GLU A 60 19.71 -25.10 24.85
CA GLU A 60 18.79 -25.16 25.99
C GLU A 60 18.03 -23.84 26.18
N GLU A 61 18.73 -22.71 26.15
CA GLU A 61 18.13 -21.38 26.26
C GLU A 61 17.10 -21.10 25.14
N LYS A 62 17.42 -21.50 23.92
CA LYS A 62 16.48 -21.45 22.79
C LYS A 62 15.19 -22.26 23.07
N CYS A 63 15.33 -23.46 23.66
CA CYS A 63 14.19 -24.26 24.08
C CYS A 63 13.36 -23.59 25.17
N LEU A 64 14.02 -23.00 26.18
CA LEU A 64 13.34 -22.29 27.27
C LEU A 64 12.52 -21.09 26.76
N ILE A 65 13.15 -20.24 25.94
CA ILE A 65 12.52 -19.07 25.32
C ILE A 65 11.33 -19.47 24.45
N SER A 66 11.53 -20.46 23.58
CA SER A 66 10.46 -20.94 22.67
C SER A 66 9.28 -21.53 23.44
N SER A 67 9.57 -22.27 24.53
CA SER A 67 8.53 -22.86 25.39
C SER A 67 7.68 -21.78 26.04
N LEU A 68 8.28 -20.71 26.57
CA LEU A 68 7.56 -19.59 27.15
C LEU A 68 6.79 -18.78 26.08
N ALA A 69 7.46 -18.40 25.00
CA ALA A 69 6.90 -17.56 23.95
C ALA A 69 5.68 -18.19 23.25
N ARG A 70 5.65 -19.53 23.13
CA ARG A 70 4.53 -20.27 22.53
C ARG A 70 3.21 -20.13 23.27
N ASN A 71 3.23 -19.82 24.57
CA ASN A 71 2.04 -19.63 25.38
C ASN A 71 1.39 -18.26 25.21
N SER A 72 2.09 -17.30 24.57
CA SER A 72 1.55 -15.97 24.29
C SER A 72 0.89 -15.88 22.92
N GLY A 73 -0.27 -15.24 22.89
CA GLY A 73 -0.96 -14.85 21.64
C GLY A 73 -0.32 -13.69 20.89
N HIS A 74 0.67 -13.02 21.48
CA HIS A 74 1.27 -11.81 20.94
C HIS A 74 2.01 -12.07 19.60
N PRO A 75 1.85 -11.21 18.58
CA PRO A 75 2.50 -11.39 17.27
C PRO A 75 4.03 -11.57 17.35
N LEU A 76 4.72 -10.77 18.17
CA LEU A 76 6.18 -10.87 18.33
C LEU A 76 6.62 -12.21 18.94
N SER A 77 5.84 -12.76 19.88
CA SER A 77 6.11 -14.08 20.45
C SER A 77 6.01 -15.19 19.41
N ARG A 78 5.01 -15.14 18.54
CA ARG A 78 4.87 -16.08 17.42
C ARG A 78 6.04 -16.00 16.45
N GLU A 79 6.49 -14.80 16.13
CA GLU A 79 7.62 -14.58 15.23
C GLU A 79 8.95 -15.03 15.87
N MET A 80 9.15 -14.85 17.20
CA MET A 80 10.30 -15.41 17.92
C MET A 80 10.36 -16.93 17.79
N VAL A 81 9.24 -17.63 18.02
CA VAL A 81 9.16 -19.09 17.90
C VAL A 81 9.52 -19.53 16.48
N LYS A 82 8.99 -18.87 15.46
CA LYS A 82 9.33 -19.14 14.05
C LYS A 82 10.82 -18.92 13.74
N TRP A 83 11.42 -17.88 14.32
CA TRP A 83 12.83 -17.54 14.11
C TRP A 83 13.77 -18.55 14.76
N ILE A 84 13.48 -18.95 16.01
CA ILE A 84 14.30 -19.88 16.79
C ILE A 84 14.31 -21.28 16.15
N LYS A 85 13.22 -21.72 15.50
CA LYS A 85 13.10 -22.96 14.72
C LYS A 85 13.47 -24.23 15.51
N ILE A 86 12.99 -24.33 16.75
CA ILE A 86 13.15 -25.50 17.60
C ILE A 86 11.83 -26.24 17.72
N ASN A 87 11.86 -27.58 17.74
CA ASN A 87 10.69 -28.43 17.91
C ASN A 87 10.63 -29.08 19.30
N GLU A 88 11.57 -28.76 20.19
CA GLU A 88 11.60 -29.26 21.56
C GLU A 88 11.05 -28.20 22.51
N TYR A 89 9.99 -28.58 23.25
CA TYR A 89 9.29 -27.68 24.16
C TYR A 89 9.13 -28.32 25.52
N PHE A 90 9.21 -27.49 26.57
CA PHE A 90 9.06 -27.91 27.96
C PHE A 90 7.79 -27.35 28.57
N PRO A 91 7.19 -28.00 29.57
CA PRO A 91 6.09 -27.44 30.30
C PRO A 91 6.46 -26.11 30.94
N VAL A 92 5.52 -25.17 30.90
CA VAL A 92 5.66 -23.84 31.50
C VAL A 92 4.78 -23.79 32.75
N ASN A 93 5.38 -23.55 33.88
CA ASN A 93 4.69 -23.34 35.16
C ASN A 93 4.63 -21.85 35.49
N SER A 94 3.61 -21.44 36.28
CA SER A 94 3.46 -20.06 36.75
C SER A 94 3.52 -19.01 35.63
N TYR A 95 2.93 -19.33 34.43
CA TYR A 95 2.86 -18.41 33.30
C TYR A 95 2.07 -17.15 33.68
N LYS A 96 2.64 -15.99 33.37
CA LYS A 96 1.98 -14.69 33.47
C LYS A 96 2.26 -13.86 32.22
N GLU A 97 1.23 -13.22 31.69
CA GLU A 97 1.33 -12.23 30.62
C GLU A 97 0.88 -10.88 31.18
N ILE A 98 1.75 -9.87 31.07
CA ILE A 98 1.48 -8.51 31.54
C ILE A 98 1.31 -7.62 30.31
N PRO A 99 0.07 -7.17 29.99
CA PRO A 99 -0.20 -6.38 28.81
C PRO A 99 0.73 -5.16 28.70
N GLY A 100 1.33 -4.97 27.52
CA GLY A 100 2.25 -3.86 27.22
C GLY A 100 3.63 -3.96 27.89
N LYS A 101 3.93 -5.01 28.67
CA LYS A 101 5.21 -5.21 29.33
C LYS A 101 5.94 -6.45 28.87
N GLY A 102 5.31 -7.62 28.96
CA GLY A 102 5.96 -8.88 28.59
C GLY A 102 5.32 -10.12 29.23
N ILE A 103 6.02 -11.23 29.13
CA ILE A 103 5.63 -12.54 29.64
C ILE A 103 6.73 -13.09 30.56
N GLU A 104 6.30 -13.85 31.58
CA GLU A 104 7.20 -14.57 32.46
C GLU A 104 6.65 -15.96 32.80
N GLY A 105 7.52 -16.88 33.12
CA GLY A 105 7.14 -18.23 33.54
C GLY A 105 8.33 -19.07 33.93
N ILE A 106 8.07 -20.17 34.62
CA ILE A 106 9.11 -21.13 35.07
C ILE A 106 9.16 -22.28 34.06
N VAL A 107 10.31 -22.48 33.43
CA VAL A 107 10.57 -23.55 32.46
C VAL A 107 11.81 -24.32 32.93
N LYS A 108 11.71 -25.64 33.16
CA LYS A 108 12.81 -26.45 33.72
C LYS A 108 13.43 -25.85 35.00
N ASN A 109 12.61 -25.36 35.91
CA ASN A 109 13.02 -24.71 37.16
C ASN A 109 13.80 -23.40 36.97
N LYS A 110 13.88 -22.83 35.78
CA LYS A 110 14.46 -21.52 35.47
C LYS A 110 13.37 -20.50 35.26
N LEU A 111 13.49 -19.32 35.84
CA LEU A 111 12.60 -18.19 35.58
C LEU A 111 12.98 -17.55 34.27
N VAL A 112 12.09 -17.60 33.28
CA VAL A 112 12.28 -16.98 31.97
C VAL A 112 11.40 -15.75 31.89
N ARG A 113 11.96 -14.61 31.51
CA ARG A 113 11.26 -13.35 31.27
C ARG A 113 11.57 -12.84 29.87
N ILE A 114 10.49 -12.41 29.16
CA ILE A 114 10.55 -11.90 27.79
C ILE A 114 9.71 -10.63 27.72
N GLY A 115 10.29 -9.49 27.39
CA GLY A 115 9.51 -8.26 27.34
C GLY A 115 10.33 -6.98 27.18
N SER A 116 9.74 -5.85 27.59
CA SER A 116 10.39 -4.54 27.54
C SER A 116 11.55 -4.41 28.53
N ALA A 117 12.47 -3.49 28.25
CA ALA A 117 13.59 -3.21 29.16
C ALA A 117 13.13 -2.87 30.58
N SER A 118 12.04 -2.09 30.69
CA SER A 118 11.46 -1.70 31.98
C SER A 118 10.89 -2.91 32.75
N PHE A 119 10.35 -3.91 32.05
CA PHE A 119 9.84 -5.12 32.66
C PHE A 119 10.94 -6.01 33.24
N LEU A 120 12.10 -6.02 32.59
CA LEU A 120 13.26 -6.79 33.04
C LEU A 120 14.20 -5.98 33.92
N ASN A 121 13.87 -4.74 34.26
CA ASN A 121 14.73 -3.82 35.05
C ASN A 121 16.13 -3.61 34.42
N ILE A 122 16.17 -3.62 33.07
CA ILE A 122 17.41 -3.42 32.32
C ILE A 122 17.56 -1.93 32.02
N ASN A 123 18.67 -1.32 32.44
CA ASN A 123 19.06 0.02 32.04
C ASN A 123 19.58 -0.01 30.60
N SER A 124 18.66 -0.03 29.62
CA SER A 124 19.02 -0.15 28.23
C SER A 124 19.30 1.22 27.60
N VAL A 125 20.38 1.26 26.84
CA VAL A 125 20.76 2.42 26.02
C VAL A 125 19.91 2.54 24.75
N LYS A 126 19.20 1.46 24.33
CA LYS A 126 18.38 1.43 23.11
C LYS A 126 16.91 1.25 23.45
N THR A 127 16.14 2.32 23.33
CA THR A 127 14.67 2.34 23.42
C THR A 127 14.04 2.20 22.05
N ASP A 128 14.59 1.34 21.17
CA ASP A 128 14.01 1.12 19.85
C ASP A 128 12.66 0.39 19.96
N THR A 129 11.63 0.94 19.35
CA THR A 129 10.34 0.28 19.16
C THR A 129 10.57 -1.04 18.41
N GLY A 130 10.06 -2.15 18.99
CA GLY A 130 10.26 -3.49 18.43
C GLY A 130 11.46 -4.24 19.00
N THR A 131 12.05 -3.79 20.12
CA THR A 131 13.07 -4.53 20.86
C THR A 131 12.43 -5.33 21.99
N VAL A 132 12.71 -6.61 22.08
CA VAL A 132 12.21 -7.53 23.11
C VAL A 132 13.39 -8.19 23.80
N TYR A 133 13.55 -7.91 25.08
CA TYR A 133 14.65 -8.36 25.92
C TYR A 133 14.35 -9.74 26.51
N ILE A 134 15.42 -10.52 26.73
CA ILE A 134 15.36 -11.88 27.27
C ILE A 134 16.20 -11.94 28.55
N GLN A 135 15.60 -12.48 29.59
CA GLN A 135 16.28 -12.81 30.86
C GLN A 135 15.94 -14.23 31.27
N ILE A 136 16.92 -14.97 31.69
CA ILE A 136 16.80 -16.33 32.24
C ILE A 136 17.41 -16.32 33.63
N ASP A 137 16.60 -16.56 34.65
CA ASP A 137 16.89 -16.29 36.06
C ASP A 137 17.36 -14.82 36.23
N ASP A 138 18.54 -14.57 36.75
CA ASP A 138 19.09 -13.23 36.85
C ASP A 138 20.08 -12.87 35.73
N HIS A 139 20.21 -13.73 34.73
CA HIS A 139 21.12 -13.53 33.60
C HIS A 139 20.43 -12.88 32.41
N TYR A 140 20.96 -11.75 31.96
CA TYR A 140 20.57 -11.11 30.72
C TYR A 140 21.14 -11.89 29.53
N ALA A 141 20.26 -12.51 28.73
CA ALA A 141 20.65 -13.37 27.60
C ALA A 141 20.80 -12.60 26.27
N GLY A 142 20.22 -11.40 26.18
CA GLY A 142 20.23 -10.60 24.95
C GLY A 142 18.87 -10.05 24.59
N TYR A 143 18.72 -9.59 23.35
CA TYR A 143 17.44 -9.08 22.87
C TYR A 143 17.17 -9.43 21.42
N PHE A 144 15.89 -9.59 21.10
CA PHE A 144 15.39 -9.63 19.73
C PHE A 144 15.08 -8.22 19.25
N SER A 145 15.49 -7.91 18.02
CA SER A 145 15.08 -6.70 17.30
C SER A 145 14.14 -7.09 16.17
N PHE A 146 12.94 -6.54 16.22
CA PHE A 146 11.89 -6.74 15.21
C PHE A 146 11.77 -5.47 14.40
N ARG A 147 12.22 -5.52 13.13
CA ARG A 147 12.06 -4.42 12.19
C ARG A 147 11.00 -4.78 11.17
N GLN A 148 10.05 -3.88 10.94
CA GLN A 148 9.06 -4.08 9.89
C GLN A 148 9.75 -4.26 8.53
N ARG A 149 9.24 -5.18 7.74
CA ARG A 149 9.74 -5.43 6.40
C ARG A 149 9.14 -4.42 5.44
N TRP A 150 10.00 -3.65 4.77
CA TRP A 150 9.57 -2.78 3.68
C TRP A 150 9.19 -3.61 2.46
N ARG A 151 8.19 -3.13 1.70
CA ARG A 151 7.92 -3.72 0.39
C ARG A 151 9.15 -3.55 -0.51
N PRO A 152 9.46 -4.54 -1.36
CA PRO A 152 10.60 -4.44 -2.26
C PRO A 152 10.40 -3.30 -3.27
N GLY A 153 11.49 -2.69 -3.73
CA GLY A 153 11.47 -1.70 -4.80
C GLY A 153 10.92 -0.31 -4.43
N LEU A 154 10.74 0.02 -3.12
CA LEU A 154 10.20 1.31 -2.68
C LEU A 154 11.01 2.50 -3.17
N LYS A 155 12.35 2.43 -3.12
CA LYS A 155 13.23 3.52 -3.55
C LYS A 155 13.00 3.86 -5.02
N GLU A 156 12.96 2.86 -5.86
CA GLU A 156 12.71 3.01 -7.30
C GLU A 156 11.29 3.49 -7.58
N LEU A 157 10.32 3.01 -6.81
CA LEU A 157 8.92 3.41 -6.92
C LEU A 157 8.76 4.89 -6.58
N PHE A 158 9.24 5.32 -5.42
CA PHE A 158 9.17 6.71 -4.97
C PHE A 158 9.97 7.62 -5.91
N GLY A 159 11.16 7.20 -6.35
CA GLY A 159 11.96 7.94 -7.32
C GLY A 159 11.28 8.14 -8.68
N LYS A 160 10.39 7.22 -9.11
CA LYS A 160 9.59 7.39 -10.33
C LYS A 160 8.39 8.31 -10.10
N LEU A 161 7.71 8.17 -8.97
CA LEU A 161 6.50 8.94 -8.66
C LEU A 161 6.81 10.41 -8.38
N SER A 162 7.86 10.69 -7.63
CA SER A 162 8.26 12.04 -7.22
C SER A 162 8.65 12.97 -8.38
N LYS A 163 8.96 12.41 -9.56
CA LYS A 163 9.25 13.23 -10.76
C LYS A 163 8.08 14.09 -11.21
N SER A 164 6.86 13.70 -10.86
CA SER A 164 5.63 14.36 -11.36
C SER A 164 4.53 14.54 -10.33
N LEU A 165 4.72 14.06 -9.11
CA LEU A 165 3.71 14.06 -8.04
C LEU A 165 4.35 14.52 -6.73
N GLY A 166 3.60 15.28 -5.93
CA GLY A 166 3.95 15.54 -4.54
C GLY A 166 3.87 14.25 -3.73
N MET A 167 4.78 14.09 -2.78
CA MET A 167 4.89 12.85 -1.99
C MET A 167 4.78 13.17 -0.50
N HIS A 168 3.88 12.50 0.21
CA HIS A 168 3.71 12.65 1.65
C HIS A 168 3.60 11.27 2.31
N LEU A 169 4.08 11.16 3.54
CA LEU A 169 4.01 9.96 4.35
C LEU A 169 3.36 10.27 5.69
N LEU A 170 2.33 9.53 6.04
CA LEU A 170 1.67 9.61 7.34
C LEU A 170 1.87 8.30 8.10
N SER A 171 2.14 8.39 9.40
CA SER A 171 2.27 7.21 10.26
C SER A 171 1.73 7.48 11.65
N GLY A 172 0.99 6.52 12.21
CA GLY A 172 0.63 6.52 13.63
C GLY A 172 1.78 6.16 14.55
N ASP A 173 2.85 5.58 14.03
CA ASP A 173 3.98 5.10 14.80
C ASP A 173 4.89 6.22 15.28
N GLN A 174 5.84 5.84 16.16
CA GLN A 174 6.87 6.75 16.65
C GLN A 174 7.86 7.13 15.52
N ASP A 175 8.56 8.25 15.72
CA ASP A 175 9.52 8.81 14.76
C ASP A 175 10.85 8.02 14.64
N THR A 176 11.00 6.95 15.39
CA THR A 176 12.23 6.15 15.49
C THR A 176 12.69 5.51 14.18
N GLU A 177 11.77 5.36 13.19
CA GLU A 177 12.09 4.77 11.90
C GLU A 177 12.37 5.80 10.78
N ARG A 178 12.36 7.10 11.09
CA ARG A 178 12.62 8.18 10.12
C ARG A 178 13.92 7.97 9.37
N GLU A 179 15.01 7.72 10.07
CA GLU A 179 16.34 7.53 9.48
C GLU A 179 16.40 6.35 8.50
N PHE A 180 15.62 5.29 8.75
CA PHE A 180 15.54 4.14 7.86
C PHE A 180 14.70 4.42 6.60
N LEU A 181 13.78 5.38 6.68
CA LEU A 181 12.94 5.80 5.56
C LEU A 181 13.65 6.78 4.63
N LEU A 182 14.52 7.64 5.15
CA LEU A 182 15.21 8.68 4.39
C LEU A 182 15.87 8.19 3.09
N PRO A 183 16.55 7.02 3.04
CA PRO A 183 17.14 6.54 1.78
C PRO A 183 16.13 6.22 0.67
N ALA A 184 14.88 5.92 1.04
CA ALA A 184 13.80 5.63 0.10
C ALA A 184 12.86 6.83 -0.08
N PHE A 185 12.68 7.62 0.96
CA PHE A 185 11.78 8.78 1.02
C PHE A 185 12.53 10.02 1.56
N PRO A 186 13.28 10.74 0.71
CA PRO A 186 14.18 11.81 1.15
C PRO A 186 13.48 13.15 1.47
N TRP A 187 12.16 13.18 1.47
CA TRP A 187 11.37 14.40 1.78
C TRP A 187 10.99 14.43 3.25
N GLU A 188 11.93 14.80 4.10
CA GLU A 188 11.81 14.75 5.54
C GLU A 188 10.63 15.58 6.08
N ASP A 189 10.46 16.80 5.56
CA ASP A 189 9.36 17.71 5.94
C ASP A 189 7.97 17.18 5.55
N GLN A 190 7.90 16.15 4.72
CA GLN A 190 6.66 15.53 4.26
C GLN A 190 6.39 14.20 4.96
N MET A 191 7.21 13.83 5.95
CA MET A 191 7.00 12.68 6.83
C MET A 191 6.39 13.12 8.16
N HIS A 192 5.18 12.68 8.43
CA HIS A 192 4.45 13.01 9.65
C HIS A 192 4.19 11.74 10.46
N PHE A 193 4.77 11.69 11.65
CA PHE A 193 4.66 10.59 12.60
C PHE A 193 3.65 10.92 13.72
N LYS A 194 3.30 9.92 14.53
CA LYS A 194 2.35 10.04 15.65
C LYS A 194 0.98 10.58 15.23
N GLN A 195 0.54 10.25 14.01
CA GLN A 195 -0.72 10.73 13.47
C GLN A 195 -1.87 9.83 13.91
N SER A 196 -2.84 10.41 14.61
CA SER A 196 -4.12 9.75 14.85
C SER A 196 -4.93 9.62 13.54
N PRO A 197 -5.95 8.74 13.47
CA PRO A 197 -6.84 8.67 12.31
C PRO A 197 -7.47 10.02 11.96
N GLN A 198 -7.83 10.84 12.98
CA GLN A 198 -8.37 12.17 12.78
C GLN A 198 -7.33 13.14 12.20
N ASN A 199 -6.08 13.09 12.69
CA ASN A 199 -4.99 13.93 12.16
C ASN A 199 -4.71 13.61 10.69
N LYS A 200 -4.73 12.34 10.31
CA LYS A 200 -4.57 11.90 8.91
C LYS A 200 -5.67 12.48 8.03
N LEU A 201 -6.92 12.40 8.48
CA LEU A 201 -8.08 12.97 7.77
C LEU A 201 -7.94 14.49 7.61
N ASP A 202 -7.58 15.20 8.67
CA ASP A 202 -7.45 16.67 8.64
C ASP A 202 -6.26 17.10 7.78
N TYR A 203 -5.19 16.30 7.74
CA TYR A 203 -4.06 16.52 6.84
C TYR A 203 -4.48 16.41 5.37
N ILE A 204 -5.26 15.40 5.00
CA ILE A 204 -5.80 15.27 3.63
C ILE A 204 -6.65 16.51 3.27
N LYS A 205 -7.54 16.93 4.18
CA LYS A 205 -8.34 18.15 3.96
C LYS A 205 -7.47 19.40 3.72
N SER A 206 -6.40 19.57 4.50
CA SER A 206 -5.49 20.70 4.34
C SER A 206 -4.79 20.71 2.98
N LEU A 207 -4.40 19.55 2.45
CA LEU A 207 -3.85 19.43 1.10
C LEU A 207 -4.90 19.82 0.05
N GLN A 208 -6.14 19.35 0.19
CA GLN A 208 -7.24 19.65 -0.75
C GLN A 208 -7.59 21.15 -0.74
N GLN A 209 -7.58 21.80 0.44
CA GLN A 209 -7.77 23.27 0.56
C GLN A 209 -6.67 24.05 -0.18
N ASN A 210 -5.48 23.47 -0.31
CA ASN A 210 -4.37 24.01 -1.12
C ASN A 210 -4.42 23.57 -2.60
N ASN A 211 -5.62 23.23 -3.11
CA ASN A 211 -5.86 22.80 -4.49
C ASN A 211 -5.04 21.57 -4.93
N LYS A 212 -4.72 20.67 -3.99
CA LYS A 212 -4.09 19.40 -4.31
C LYS A 212 -5.16 18.34 -4.59
N MET A 213 -4.98 17.60 -5.68
CA MET A 213 -5.75 16.41 -5.98
C MET A 213 -5.03 15.22 -5.37
N VAL A 214 -5.57 14.70 -4.27
CA VAL A 214 -4.89 13.78 -3.37
C VAL A 214 -5.31 12.34 -3.64
N MET A 215 -4.33 11.47 -3.91
CA MET A 215 -4.50 10.02 -3.83
C MET A 215 -3.89 9.53 -2.53
N MET A 216 -4.69 8.89 -1.69
CA MET A 216 -4.21 8.25 -0.47
C MET A 216 -4.14 6.73 -0.64
N LEU A 217 -3.02 6.16 -0.18
CA LEU A 217 -2.83 4.71 -0.08
C LEU A 217 -2.72 4.34 1.40
N GLY A 218 -3.55 3.40 1.86
CA GLY A 218 -3.63 2.94 3.25
C GLY A 218 -4.01 1.47 3.33
N ASP A 219 -4.05 0.90 4.55
CA ASP A 219 -4.47 -0.49 4.78
C ASP A 219 -6.01 -0.69 4.75
N GLY A 220 -6.75 0.41 4.76
CA GLY A 220 -8.22 0.42 4.73
C GLY A 220 -8.90 0.15 6.07
N LEU A 221 -8.20 -0.23 7.11
CA LEU A 221 -8.76 -0.54 8.43
C LEU A 221 -8.73 0.70 9.34
N ASN A 222 -7.55 1.24 9.57
CA ASN A 222 -7.36 2.39 10.45
C ASN A 222 -7.54 3.74 9.72
N ASP A 223 -7.40 3.73 8.40
CA ASP A 223 -7.35 4.92 7.55
C ASP A 223 -8.62 5.16 6.75
N ALA A 224 -9.70 4.41 7.01
CA ALA A 224 -10.95 4.47 6.23
C ALA A 224 -11.50 5.89 6.10
N GLY A 225 -11.41 6.72 7.15
CA GLY A 225 -11.83 8.12 7.13
C GLY A 225 -10.99 8.97 6.18
N ALA A 226 -9.66 8.84 6.23
CA ALA A 226 -8.73 9.59 5.41
C ALA A 226 -8.77 9.11 3.93
N LEU A 227 -8.91 7.79 3.71
CA LEU A 227 -9.12 7.22 2.37
C LEU A 227 -10.39 7.77 1.72
N LYS A 228 -11.50 7.79 2.46
CA LYS A 228 -12.78 8.34 1.97
C LYS A 228 -12.73 9.85 1.73
N GLN A 229 -11.94 10.58 2.51
CA GLN A 229 -11.77 12.03 2.37
C GLN A 229 -10.94 12.40 1.14
N SER A 230 -9.95 11.58 0.79
CA SER A 230 -9.08 11.84 -0.37
C SER A 230 -9.88 11.85 -1.69
N ASP A 231 -9.33 12.48 -2.74
CA ASP A 231 -9.96 12.50 -4.07
C ASP A 231 -9.92 11.11 -4.72
N LEU A 232 -9.00 10.26 -4.25
CA LEU A 232 -8.90 8.86 -4.62
C LEU A 232 -8.28 8.05 -3.48
N GLY A 233 -9.07 7.23 -2.82
CA GLY A 233 -8.64 6.35 -1.75
C GLY A 233 -8.36 4.93 -2.27
N ILE A 234 -7.13 4.44 -2.07
CA ILE A 234 -6.69 3.09 -2.46
C ILE A 234 -6.35 2.29 -1.22
N ALA A 235 -7.07 1.20 -0.99
CA ALA A 235 -6.69 0.21 0.00
C ALA A 235 -5.63 -0.73 -0.58
N VAL A 236 -4.48 -0.85 0.11
CA VAL A 236 -3.44 -1.82 -0.21
C VAL A 236 -3.61 -3.02 0.70
N THR A 237 -3.76 -4.21 0.15
CA THR A 237 -3.97 -5.42 0.95
C THR A 237 -3.23 -6.62 0.35
N ASP A 238 -2.69 -7.47 1.20
CA ASP A 238 -2.11 -8.76 0.79
C ASP A 238 -3.13 -9.91 0.91
N ASN A 239 -4.34 -9.59 1.43
CA ASN A 239 -5.48 -10.50 1.47
C ASN A 239 -6.73 -9.80 0.93
N ILE A 240 -7.09 -10.08 -0.31
CA ILE A 240 -8.20 -9.45 -1.04
C ILE A 240 -9.56 -9.70 -0.35
N ASN A 241 -9.66 -10.69 0.51
CA ASN A 241 -10.88 -10.96 1.27
C ASN A 241 -11.14 -9.92 2.39
N ASN A 242 -10.14 -9.12 2.76
CA ASN A 242 -10.27 -8.02 3.70
C ASN A 242 -10.76 -6.77 2.96
N PHE A 243 -12.05 -6.73 2.66
CA PHE A 243 -12.67 -5.60 1.97
C PHE A 243 -12.86 -4.41 2.91
N SER A 244 -12.39 -3.21 2.49
CA SER A 244 -12.72 -1.95 3.14
C SER A 244 -13.77 -1.19 2.31
N PRO A 245 -14.98 -0.97 2.84
CA PRO A 245 -16.04 -0.28 2.08
C PRO A 245 -15.77 1.21 1.83
N GLY A 246 -14.75 1.78 2.47
CA GLY A 246 -14.45 3.21 2.41
C GLY A 246 -13.49 3.62 1.28
N CYS A 247 -13.01 2.69 0.42
CA CYS A 247 -12.06 3.00 -0.64
C CYS A 247 -12.68 3.00 -2.04
N ASP A 248 -12.02 3.66 -2.99
CA ASP A 248 -12.39 3.71 -4.40
C ASP A 248 -11.72 2.61 -5.21
N ALA A 249 -10.61 2.07 -4.70
CA ALA A 249 -9.89 0.97 -5.33
C ALA A 249 -9.15 0.11 -4.30
N ILE A 250 -8.90 -1.15 -4.69
CA ILE A 250 -8.11 -2.11 -3.90
C ILE A 250 -6.93 -2.55 -4.75
N LEU A 251 -5.73 -2.39 -4.21
CA LEU A 251 -4.49 -2.81 -4.83
C LEU A 251 -3.88 -3.98 -4.05
N ASP A 252 -3.68 -5.12 -4.72
CA ASP A 252 -2.91 -6.23 -4.16
C ASP A 252 -1.47 -5.76 -3.88
N GLY A 253 -0.97 -6.05 -2.68
CA GLY A 253 0.37 -5.65 -2.26
C GLY A 253 1.49 -6.16 -3.17
N ALA A 254 1.31 -7.31 -3.82
CA ALA A 254 2.23 -7.81 -4.86
C ALA A 254 2.25 -6.93 -6.12
N GLY A 255 1.20 -6.14 -6.35
CA GLY A 255 1.11 -5.16 -7.44
C GLY A 255 1.61 -3.77 -7.08
N PHE A 256 2.02 -3.51 -5.84
CA PHE A 256 2.36 -2.18 -5.35
C PHE A 256 3.46 -1.49 -6.18
N GLU A 257 4.47 -2.21 -6.61
CA GLU A 257 5.54 -1.70 -7.47
C GLU A 257 5.06 -1.20 -8.85
N LYS A 258 3.86 -1.63 -9.28
CA LYS A 258 3.27 -1.24 -10.58
C LYS A 258 2.48 0.08 -10.50
N LEU A 259 2.33 0.69 -9.32
CA LEU A 259 1.56 1.93 -9.13
C LEU A 259 1.92 3.04 -10.13
N PRO A 260 3.21 3.33 -10.44
CA PRO A 260 3.55 4.33 -11.45
C PRO A 260 3.02 3.99 -12.85
N ARG A 261 2.92 2.70 -13.17
CA ARG A 261 2.40 2.22 -14.48
C ARG A 261 0.90 2.38 -14.54
N PHE A 262 0.17 2.13 -13.45
CA PHE A 262 -1.28 2.33 -13.37
C PHE A 262 -1.64 3.80 -13.52
N ILE A 263 -0.95 4.70 -12.80
CA ILE A 263 -1.17 6.15 -12.93
C ILE A 263 -0.89 6.62 -14.36
N LYS A 264 0.19 6.13 -14.97
CA LYS A 264 0.51 6.47 -16.35
C LYS A 264 -0.54 5.94 -17.33
N GLN A 265 -1.02 4.71 -17.16
CA GLN A 265 -2.08 4.12 -17.98
C GLN A 265 -3.39 4.91 -17.88
N ALA A 266 -3.76 5.39 -16.69
CA ALA A 266 -4.92 6.24 -16.50
C ALA A 266 -4.77 7.58 -17.26
N LYS A 267 -3.61 8.22 -17.17
CA LYS A 267 -3.32 9.44 -17.94
C LYS A 267 -3.37 9.21 -19.46
N ASP A 268 -2.81 8.10 -19.93
CA ASP A 268 -2.81 7.75 -21.34
C ASP A 268 -4.24 7.42 -21.83
N ALA A 269 -5.07 6.78 -21.00
CA ALA A 269 -6.47 6.50 -21.30
C ALA A 269 -7.28 7.80 -21.51
N VAL A 270 -7.11 8.78 -20.63
CA VAL A 270 -7.76 10.10 -20.77
C VAL A 270 -7.31 10.80 -22.06
N LYS A 271 -6.04 10.69 -22.47
CA LYS A 271 -5.58 11.20 -23.77
C LYS A 271 -6.28 10.49 -24.95
N VAL A 272 -6.41 9.17 -24.89
CA VAL A 272 -7.15 8.40 -25.93
C VAL A 272 -8.59 8.86 -26.02
N ILE A 273 -9.25 9.14 -24.90
CA ILE A 273 -10.62 9.69 -24.88
C ILE A 273 -10.65 11.06 -25.57
N HIS A 274 -9.76 11.99 -25.25
CA HIS A 274 -9.72 13.31 -25.88
C HIS A 274 -9.48 13.22 -27.40
N ILE A 275 -8.56 12.36 -27.85
CA ILE A 275 -8.31 12.14 -29.27
C ILE A 275 -9.56 11.56 -29.95
N SER A 276 -10.24 10.61 -29.30
CA SER A 276 -11.48 10.02 -29.84
C SER A 276 -12.61 11.04 -30.01
N PHE A 277 -12.71 12.01 -29.09
CA PHE A 277 -13.61 13.16 -29.23
C PHE A 277 -13.24 14.04 -30.42
N GLY A 278 -11.94 14.30 -30.62
CA GLY A 278 -11.46 15.04 -31.78
C GLY A 278 -11.82 14.35 -33.10
N ILE A 279 -11.62 13.03 -33.20
CA ILE A 279 -12.02 12.22 -34.36
C ILE A 279 -13.53 12.32 -34.58
N SER A 280 -14.34 12.15 -33.54
CA SER A 280 -15.80 12.25 -33.61
C SER A 280 -16.26 13.62 -34.10
N LEU A 281 -15.65 14.69 -33.56
CA LEU A 281 -15.96 16.06 -33.98
C LEU A 281 -15.66 16.27 -35.47
N THR A 282 -14.50 15.77 -35.93
CA THR A 282 -14.10 15.87 -37.35
C THR A 282 -15.13 15.16 -38.27
N TYR A 283 -15.58 13.96 -37.92
CA TYR A 283 -16.63 13.28 -38.66
C TYR A 283 -17.94 14.10 -38.71
N ASN A 284 -18.35 14.70 -37.59
CA ASN A 284 -19.55 15.50 -37.52
C ASN A 284 -19.44 16.79 -38.34
N VAL A 285 -18.30 17.48 -38.31
CA VAL A 285 -18.07 18.71 -39.08
C VAL A 285 -18.08 18.39 -40.59
N ILE A 286 -17.40 17.33 -41.02
CA ILE A 286 -17.41 16.91 -42.44
C ILE A 286 -18.83 16.52 -42.88
N GLY A 287 -19.53 15.72 -42.09
CA GLY A 287 -20.90 15.32 -42.38
C GLY A 287 -21.85 16.52 -42.51
N LEU A 288 -21.76 17.48 -41.58
CA LEU A 288 -22.57 18.71 -41.58
C LEU A 288 -22.25 19.58 -42.80
N PHE A 289 -20.96 19.73 -43.17
CA PHE A 289 -20.53 20.49 -44.34
C PHE A 289 -21.21 19.97 -45.63
N PHE A 290 -21.20 18.66 -45.86
CA PHE A 290 -21.86 18.05 -47.04
C PHE A 290 -23.40 18.10 -46.95
N ALA A 291 -23.95 17.99 -45.72
CA ALA A 291 -25.40 18.07 -45.52
C ALA A 291 -25.95 19.47 -45.86
N VAL A 292 -25.28 20.56 -45.41
CA VAL A 292 -25.71 21.94 -45.67
C VAL A 292 -25.66 22.29 -47.16
N GLN A 293 -24.74 21.67 -47.91
CA GLN A 293 -24.64 21.86 -49.35
C GLN A 293 -25.62 21.03 -50.17
N GLY A 294 -26.47 20.21 -49.50
CA GLY A 294 -27.38 19.30 -50.18
C GLY A 294 -26.70 18.13 -50.91
N LEU A 295 -25.40 17.92 -50.66
CA LEU A 295 -24.58 16.88 -51.27
C LEU A 295 -24.65 15.53 -50.53
N LEU A 296 -25.21 15.51 -49.33
CA LEU A 296 -25.33 14.29 -48.52
C LEU A 296 -26.61 13.53 -48.88
N SER A 297 -26.48 12.48 -49.70
CA SER A 297 -27.63 11.60 -49.91
C SER A 297 -27.95 10.77 -48.66
N PRO A 298 -29.23 10.35 -48.46
CA PRO A 298 -29.61 9.50 -47.33
C PRO A 298 -28.80 8.20 -47.23
N LEU A 299 -28.39 7.63 -48.35
CA LEU A 299 -27.57 6.43 -48.40
C LEU A 299 -26.17 6.66 -47.85
N PHE A 300 -25.53 7.77 -48.22
CA PHE A 300 -24.21 8.13 -47.66
C PHE A 300 -24.26 8.42 -46.17
N ALA A 301 -25.31 9.11 -45.70
CA ALA A 301 -25.53 9.36 -44.29
C ALA A 301 -25.67 8.06 -43.48
N ALA A 302 -26.45 7.10 -44.01
CA ALA A 302 -26.67 5.79 -43.40
C ALA A 302 -25.40 4.93 -43.31
N ILE A 303 -24.41 5.13 -44.17
CA ILE A 303 -23.11 4.45 -44.16
C ILE A 303 -22.12 5.19 -43.23
N LEU A 304 -22.11 6.51 -43.24
CA LEU A 304 -21.13 7.35 -42.54
C LEU A 304 -21.27 7.25 -41.03
N MET A 305 -22.50 7.13 -40.49
CA MET A 305 -22.75 6.98 -39.06
C MET A 305 -22.16 5.68 -38.48
N PRO A 306 -22.48 4.47 -38.97
CA PRO A 306 -21.87 3.24 -38.50
C PRO A 306 -20.35 3.23 -38.69
N LEU A 307 -19.84 3.75 -39.81
CA LEU A 307 -18.40 3.81 -40.10
C LEU A 307 -17.64 4.64 -39.07
N SER A 308 -18.16 5.82 -38.71
CA SER A 308 -17.56 6.65 -37.66
C SER A 308 -17.50 5.91 -36.32
N THR A 309 -18.57 5.23 -35.93
CA THR A 309 -18.67 4.46 -34.71
C THR A 309 -17.62 3.32 -34.65
N VAL A 310 -17.56 2.53 -35.74
CA VAL A 310 -16.59 1.42 -35.86
C VAL A 310 -15.15 1.97 -35.80
N THR A 311 -14.87 3.07 -36.49
CA THR A 311 -13.55 3.71 -36.48
C THR A 311 -13.15 4.12 -35.07
N ILE A 312 -14.05 4.77 -34.32
CA ILE A 312 -13.76 5.25 -32.97
C ILE A 312 -13.59 4.08 -31.99
N ILE A 313 -14.43 3.05 -32.06
CA ILE A 313 -14.31 1.86 -31.20
C ILE A 313 -12.99 1.13 -31.49
N SER A 314 -12.66 0.94 -32.76
CA SER A 314 -11.40 0.29 -33.15
C SER A 314 -10.18 1.10 -32.67
N PHE A 315 -10.20 2.41 -32.91
CA PHE A 315 -9.12 3.31 -32.45
C PHE A 315 -8.94 3.24 -30.93
N THR A 316 -10.03 3.41 -30.17
CA THR A 316 -9.94 3.44 -28.69
C THR A 316 -9.47 2.12 -28.12
N SER A 317 -9.94 0.98 -28.67
CA SER A 317 -9.52 -0.35 -28.25
C SER A 317 -8.04 -0.59 -28.54
N ILE A 318 -7.61 -0.36 -29.78
CA ILE A 318 -6.22 -0.57 -30.20
C ILE A 318 -5.28 0.34 -29.40
N ALA A 319 -5.58 1.64 -29.34
CA ALA A 319 -4.74 2.61 -28.64
C ALA A 319 -4.58 2.26 -27.14
N THR A 320 -5.68 1.89 -26.46
CA THR A 320 -5.63 1.52 -25.04
C THR A 320 -4.74 0.31 -24.79
N HIS A 321 -4.85 -0.73 -25.64
CA HIS A 321 -3.99 -1.92 -25.51
C HIS A 321 -2.53 -1.65 -25.87
N LEU A 322 -2.26 -0.80 -26.87
CA LEU A 322 -0.88 -0.39 -27.18
C LEU A 322 -0.23 0.37 -26.02
N PHE A 323 -0.95 1.29 -25.39
CA PHE A 323 -0.46 1.97 -24.20
C PHE A 323 -0.26 0.99 -23.03
N ALA A 324 -1.15 0.02 -22.83
CA ALA A 324 -1.00 -0.99 -21.79
C ALA A 324 0.28 -1.84 -21.99
N ARG A 325 0.57 -2.25 -23.24
CA ARG A 325 1.83 -2.93 -23.59
C ARG A 325 3.05 -2.05 -23.31
N LYS A 326 3.00 -0.79 -23.76
CA LYS A 326 4.08 0.18 -23.48
C LYS A 326 4.32 0.38 -21.98
N ASN A 327 3.26 0.38 -21.19
CA ASN A 327 3.29 0.53 -19.73
C ASN A 327 3.57 -0.80 -19.01
N LYS A 328 3.77 -1.91 -19.72
CA LYS A 328 4.04 -3.26 -19.19
C LYS A 328 2.95 -3.74 -18.22
N LEU A 329 1.69 -3.58 -18.63
CA LEU A 329 0.50 -4.04 -17.90
C LEU A 329 -0.25 -5.17 -18.63
N THR A 330 0.27 -5.63 -19.76
CA THR A 330 -0.23 -6.78 -20.55
C THR A 330 0.89 -7.75 -20.78
#